data_c1098c0440c712a9e44b14cf92be461b
#
_entry.id   c1098c0440c712a9e44b14cf92be461b
#
_cell.length_a   1.000
_cell.length_b   1.000
_cell.length_c   1.000
_cell.angle_alpha   90.00
_cell.angle_beta   90.00
_cell.angle_gamma   90.00
#
_symmetry.space_group_name_H-M   'P 1'
#
loop_
_entity.id
_entity.type
_entity.pdbx_description
1 polymer ?
#
loop_
_entity_poly.entity_id
_entity_poly.type
_entity_poly.pdbx_seq_one_letter_code
_entity_poly.pdbx_strand_id
1 'polypeptide(L)'
;MKSMNPHPLILLAMMAAPGMSFAEENKMSNTPSNFSEDVAFLKKHTKVVVLRQGDAAVAVAPAYQGRVMTSSATGNAGASYGWLNYKLIQQGVLKGEAAAGKLESKIHVFGGEERFWIGPEGGQFGIFFSPGTKFDFDHWKTPPSIDTEPFQVVSSDKTRALFSASFSVANQSGTTFDLAVERTVRMLSAEELSKSLGVKVPADLPFVAYETSNRLTNLGKKKWDPSSGLLSVWILGMYKPSPSTVMAIPFRENVAGPTVNDAYFGKIAADRLKIGKGVVFFKGDGASRGKIGIPPLRATGFAGSYSPDLRCLTIVRCDPTPANGKYVNSMWEQQKDPYAGDLINAYNDGSPAPGQPPLGPFYELETSSPGAELAPGESVTHRQITVHFTGEPKHLDPLASQTLGVSLKEILGAFARPKP
;
A
#
# COMPACT_ATOMS: atom_id res chain seq x y z
N MET A 1 29.69 -42.28 -5.15
CA MET A 1 28.62 -42.45 -4.15
C MET A 1 29.06 -41.82 -2.85
N LYS A 2 28.61 -40.59 -2.58
CA LYS A 2 28.79 -39.91 -1.27
C LYS A 2 27.39 -39.60 -0.74
N SER A 3 27.10 -40.13 0.43
CA SER A 3 25.83 -40.06 1.15
C SER A 3 25.52 -38.62 1.58
N MET A 4 24.34 -38.14 1.23
CA MET A 4 23.76 -36.93 1.79
C MET A 4 23.14 -37.25 3.15
N ASN A 5 23.60 -36.57 4.20
CA ASN A 5 22.98 -36.58 5.51
C ASN A 5 21.78 -35.62 5.54
N PRO A 6 20.63 -36.01 6.09
CA PRO A 6 19.52 -35.10 6.29
C PRO A 6 19.73 -34.30 7.59
N HIS A 7 19.54 -32.97 7.50
CA HIS A 7 19.50 -32.13 8.68
C HIS A 7 18.20 -32.34 9.46
N PRO A 8 18.24 -32.35 10.80
CA PRO A 8 17.05 -32.53 11.61
C PRO A 8 16.19 -31.26 11.63
N LEU A 9 14.90 -31.41 11.29
CA LEU A 9 13.85 -30.42 11.60
C LEU A 9 13.71 -30.33 13.12
N ILE A 10 14.02 -29.19 13.70
CA ILE A 10 13.66 -28.88 15.09
C ILE A 10 12.18 -28.44 15.10
N LEU A 11 11.34 -29.35 15.57
CA LEU A 11 9.92 -29.09 15.84
C LEU A 11 9.82 -28.33 17.16
N LEU A 12 9.59 -27.02 17.10
CA LEU A 12 9.30 -26.22 18.30
C LEU A 12 7.80 -26.34 18.59
N ALA A 13 7.45 -27.18 19.57
CA ALA A 13 6.09 -27.29 20.08
C ALA A 13 5.75 -26.03 20.89
N MET A 14 4.94 -25.11 20.33
CA MET A 14 4.30 -24.06 21.08
C MET A 14 3.09 -24.63 21.81
N MET A 15 3.11 -24.62 23.13
CA MET A 15 1.93 -24.88 23.98
C MET A 15 0.92 -23.74 23.75
N ALA A 16 -0.21 -24.05 23.13
CA ALA A 16 -1.33 -23.14 22.95
C ALA A 16 -2.10 -23.01 24.28
N ALA A 17 -2.22 -21.78 24.77
CA ALA A 17 -3.34 -21.44 25.68
C ALA A 17 -4.66 -21.64 24.95
N PRO A 18 -5.80 -21.91 25.63
CA PRO A 18 -7.09 -22.09 24.98
C PRO A 18 -7.53 -20.73 24.40
N GLY A 19 -7.16 -20.48 23.16
CA GLY A 19 -7.53 -19.33 22.36
C GLY A 19 -8.66 -19.71 21.40
N MET A 20 -9.50 -18.77 21.10
CA MET A 20 -10.56 -18.85 20.09
C MET A 20 -10.02 -19.49 18.81
N SER A 21 -10.85 -20.28 18.14
CA SER A 21 -10.45 -20.98 16.92
C SER A 21 -10.10 -19.98 15.80
N PHE A 22 -9.21 -20.32 14.88
CA PHE A 22 -8.85 -19.52 13.70
C PHE A 22 -10.11 -19.08 12.91
N ALA A 23 -11.20 -19.84 12.96
CA ALA A 23 -12.47 -19.49 12.35
C ALA A 23 -13.24 -18.39 13.11
N GLU A 24 -13.06 -18.28 14.43
CA GLU A 24 -13.66 -17.21 15.25
C GLU A 24 -12.83 -15.93 15.20
N GLU A 25 -11.49 -16.02 15.15
CA GLU A 25 -10.61 -14.85 14.89
C GLU A 25 -10.88 -14.25 13.50
N ASN A 26 -11.09 -15.07 12.46
CA ASN A 26 -11.51 -14.59 11.14
C ASN A 26 -12.93 -14.01 11.12
N LYS A 27 -13.84 -14.47 11.96
CA LYS A 27 -15.17 -13.86 12.07
C LYS A 27 -15.14 -12.46 12.67
N MET A 28 -14.29 -12.19 13.66
CA MET A 28 -14.12 -10.83 14.23
C MET A 28 -13.46 -9.86 13.24
N SER A 29 -12.56 -10.33 12.35
CA SER A 29 -11.91 -9.49 11.34
C SER A 29 -12.78 -9.20 10.11
N ASN A 30 -13.85 -9.97 9.89
CA ASN A 30 -14.75 -9.85 8.74
C ASN A 30 -16.12 -9.22 9.06
N THR A 31 -16.37 -8.76 10.27
CA THR A 31 -17.59 -7.98 10.53
C THR A 31 -17.45 -6.63 9.82
N PRO A 32 -18.37 -6.24 8.92
CA PRO A 32 -18.33 -4.93 8.32
C PRO A 32 -18.51 -3.88 9.43
N SER A 33 -17.39 -3.27 9.84
CA SER A 33 -17.43 -2.12 10.75
C SER A 33 -17.86 -0.89 9.98
N ASN A 34 -18.68 -0.06 10.57
CA ASN A 34 -18.96 1.26 10.04
C ASN A 34 -17.83 2.25 10.44
N PHE A 35 -17.78 3.39 9.78
CA PHE A 35 -16.74 4.38 9.99
C PHE A 35 -16.69 4.88 11.45
N SER A 36 -17.86 5.08 12.10
CA SER A 36 -17.89 5.57 13.48
C SER A 36 -17.34 4.57 14.49
N GLU A 37 -17.56 3.29 14.27
CA GLU A 37 -17.01 2.22 15.10
C GLU A 37 -15.49 2.15 14.99
N ASP A 38 -14.96 2.21 13.76
CA ASP A 38 -13.53 2.23 13.52
C ASP A 38 -12.86 3.47 14.11
N VAL A 39 -13.48 4.66 13.95
CA VAL A 39 -12.96 5.90 14.55
C VAL A 39 -13.01 5.85 16.08
N ALA A 40 -14.07 5.31 16.66
CA ALA A 40 -14.19 5.16 18.12
C ALA A 40 -13.11 4.20 18.66
N PHE A 41 -12.90 3.08 17.98
CA PHE A 41 -11.84 2.13 18.29
C PHE A 41 -10.45 2.80 18.19
N LEU A 42 -10.15 3.45 17.06
CA LEU A 42 -8.87 4.14 16.88
C LEU A 42 -8.62 5.20 17.96
N LYS A 43 -9.61 6.04 18.28
CA LYS A 43 -9.49 7.07 19.33
C LYS A 43 -9.23 6.52 20.72
N LYS A 44 -9.65 5.29 21.00
CA LYS A 44 -9.35 4.61 22.25
C LYS A 44 -7.87 4.24 22.39
N HIS A 45 -7.19 3.99 21.26
CA HIS A 45 -5.83 3.45 21.24
C HIS A 45 -4.77 4.41 20.70
N THR A 46 -5.16 5.45 19.93
CA THR A 46 -4.23 6.42 19.36
C THR A 46 -4.91 7.78 19.12
N LYS A 47 -4.09 8.82 18.89
CA LYS A 47 -4.59 10.13 18.44
C LYS A 47 -5.09 10.03 17.02
N VAL A 48 -6.29 10.55 16.74
CA VAL A 48 -6.91 10.55 15.41
C VAL A 48 -7.33 11.96 15.03
N VAL A 49 -6.93 12.39 13.85
CA VAL A 49 -7.47 13.58 13.15
C VAL A 49 -8.54 13.09 12.18
N VAL A 50 -9.75 13.66 12.27
CA VAL A 50 -10.85 13.30 11.35
C VAL A 50 -11.13 14.49 10.44
N LEU A 51 -10.90 14.30 9.14
CA LEU A 51 -11.24 15.27 8.09
C LEU A 51 -12.64 14.98 7.57
N ARG A 52 -13.39 16.04 7.18
CA ARG A 52 -14.78 15.90 6.71
C ARG A 52 -15.11 16.91 5.61
N GLN A 53 -15.86 16.43 4.61
CA GLN A 53 -16.42 17.24 3.55
C GLN A 53 -17.80 16.68 3.14
N GLY A 54 -18.88 17.37 3.54
CA GLY A 54 -20.22 16.79 3.47
C GLY A 54 -20.30 15.52 4.34
N ASP A 55 -20.79 14.45 3.75
CA ASP A 55 -20.86 13.12 4.39
C ASP A 55 -19.52 12.36 4.32
N ALA A 56 -18.64 12.74 3.39
CA ALA A 56 -17.32 12.11 3.27
C ALA A 56 -16.45 12.40 4.49
N ALA A 57 -15.76 11.38 4.97
CA ALA A 57 -14.88 11.47 6.13
C ALA A 57 -13.63 10.61 5.98
N VAL A 58 -12.50 11.09 6.52
CA VAL A 58 -11.19 10.43 6.51
C VAL A 58 -10.59 10.48 7.91
N ALA A 59 -10.16 9.34 8.44
CA ALA A 59 -9.51 9.22 9.74
C ALA A 59 -7.99 9.04 9.56
N VAL A 60 -7.20 9.96 10.12
CA VAL A 60 -5.74 9.99 9.99
C VAL A 60 -5.10 9.81 11.36
N ALA A 61 -4.10 8.93 11.47
CA ALA A 61 -3.36 8.66 12.69
C ALA A 61 -1.93 9.23 12.65
N PRO A 62 -1.64 10.33 13.36
CA PRO A 62 -0.30 10.91 13.44
C PRO A 62 0.75 9.94 14.00
N ALA A 63 0.36 9.10 14.97
CA ALA A 63 1.22 8.09 15.58
C ALA A 63 1.72 7.02 14.58
N TYR A 64 1.04 6.87 13.45
CA TYR A 64 1.39 5.97 12.38
C TYR A 64 1.79 6.74 11.11
N GLN A 65 2.66 7.76 11.24
CA GLN A 65 3.25 8.58 10.16
C GLN A 65 2.20 9.41 9.37
N GLY A 66 1.13 9.91 10.02
CA GLY A 66 0.04 10.57 9.30
C GLY A 66 -0.71 9.63 8.36
N ARG A 67 -0.78 8.35 8.71
CA ARG A 67 -1.44 7.29 7.94
C ARG A 67 -2.93 7.53 7.87
N VAL A 68 -3.51 7.47 6.67
CA VAL A 68 -4.96 7.37 6.53
C VAL A 68 -5.36 5.96 6.95
N MET A 69 -6.06 5.85 8.07
CA MET A 69 -6.46 4.56 8.63
C MET A 69 -7.69 4.02 7.92
N THR A 70 -8.69 4.86 7.75
CA THR A 70 -9.91 4.49 7.03
C THR A 70 -10.68 5.74 6.59
N SER A 71 -11.57 5.56 5.62
CA SER A 71 -12.47 6.60 5.14
C SER A 71 -13.89 6.07 4.91
N SER A 72 -14.83 6.99 4.70
CA SER A 72 -16.23 6.66 4.37
C SER A 72 -16.82 7.70 3.44
N ALA A 73 -17.62 7.26 2.47
CA ALA A 73 -18.34 8.10 1.53
C ALA A 73 -19.72 8.55 2.05
N THR A 74 -20.30 7.89 3.05
CA THR A 74 -21.69 8.05 3.48
C THR A 74 -21.82 8.31 5.00
N GLY A 75 -20.88 9.06 5.54
CA GLY A 75 -20.92 9.52 6.92
C GLY A 75 -20.57 8.47 7.96
N ASN A 76 -20.97 8.72 9.19
CA ASN A 76 -20.59 7.93 10.35
C ASN A 76 -21.05 6.47 10.30
N ALA A 77 -22.26 6.23 9.80
CA ALA A 77 -22.83 4.89 9.64
C ALA A 77 -22.42 4.19 8.34
N GLY A 78 -21.67 4.90 7.49
CA GLY A 78 -21.22 4.38 6.21
C GLY A 78 -20.14 3.32 6.33
N ALA A 79 -19.92 2.59 5.23
CA ALA A 79 -18.86 1.62 5.12
C ALA A 79 -17.49 2.24 5.41
N SER A 80 -16.64 1.48 6.07
CA SER A 80 -15.24 1.82 6.37
C SER A 80 -14.34 1.05 5.42
N TYR A 81 -13.54 1.73 4.60
CA TYR A 81 -12.83 1.11 3.47
C TYR A 81 -11.45 0.56 3.82
N GLY A 82 -10.75 1.19 4.78
CA GLY A 82 -9.44 0.75 5.22
C GLY A 82 -9.48 -0.58 5.99
N TRP A 83 -8.53 -1.47 5.70
CA TRP A 83 -8.32 -2.62 6.56
C TRP A 83 -7.56 -2.19 7.82
N LEU A 84 -8.02 -2.60 9.00
CA LEU A 84 -7.42 -2.30 10.31
C LEU A 84 -7.05 -3.58 11.04
N ASN A 85 -5.84 -3.65 11.55
CA ASN A 85 -5.43 -4.71 12.46
C ASN A 85 -5.79 -4.34 13.90
N TYR A 86 -7.04 -4.59 14.28
CA TYR A 86 -7.56 -4.24 15.60
C TYR A 86 -6.73 -4.81 16.74
N LYS A 87 -6.29 -6.07 16.62
CA LYS A 87 -5.47 -6.74 17.63
C LYS A 87 -4.15 -6.01 17.85
N LEU A 88 -3.44 -5.71 16.78
CA LEU A 88 -2.15 -5.03 16.85
C LEU A 88 -2.29 -3.57 17.31
N ILE A 89 -3.32 -2.84 16.83
CA ILE A 89 -3.60 -1.47 17.27
C ILE A 89 -3.91 -1.44 18.76
N GLN A 90 -4.71 -2.38 19.27
CA GLN A 90 -5.00 -2.52 20.70
C GLN A 90 -3.74 -2.85 21.53
N GLN A 91 -2.87 -3.69 21.00
CA GLN A 91 -1.60 -4.08 21.61
C GLN A 91 -0.61 -2.90 21.66
N GLY A 92 -0.67 -2.02 20.64
CA GLY A 92 0.25 -0.90 20.48
C GLY A 92 1.62 -1.31 19.96
N VAL A 93 2.58 -0.39 20.03
CA VAL A 93 3.95 -0.61 19.54
C VAL A 93 4.73 -1.49 20.51
N LEU A 94 5.14 -2.66 20.05
CA LEU A 94 6.05 -3.55 20.80
C LEU A 94 7.50 -3.18 20.51
N LYS A 95 8.35 -3.19 21.55
CA LYS A 95 9.79 -2.89 21.48
C LYS A 95 10.60 -3.88 22.32
N GLY A 96 11.89 -4.03 21.98
CA GLY A 96 12.83 -4.84 22.75
C GLY A 96 12.36 -6.29 22.92
N GLU A 97 12.45 -6.80 24.14
CA GLU A 97 12.06 -8.18 24.48
C GLU A 97 10.58 -8.48 24.18
N ALA A 98 9.67 -7.51 24.32
CA ALA A 98 8.26 -7.70 24.03
C ALA A 98 7.99 -7.99 22.54
N ALA A 99 8.85 -7.53 21.65
CA ALA A 99 8.79 -7.80 20.21
C ALA A 99 9.65 -9.00 19.77
N ALA A 100 10.58 -9.45 20.63
CA ALA A 100 11.55 -10.49 20.26
C ALA A 100 10.86 -11.79 19.80
N GLY A 101 11.30 -12.31 18.66
CA GLY A 101 10.74 -13.52 18.05
C GLY A 101 9.35 -13.35 17.43
N LYS A 102 8.78 -12.15 17.45
CA LYS A 102 7.49 -11.83 16.82
C LYS A 102 7.68 -11.05 15.53
N LEU A 103 6.62 -10.96 14.71
CA LEU A 103 6.59 -10.15 13.49
C LEU A 103 6.87 -8.66 13.78
N GLU A 104 6.45 -8.17 14.94
CA GLU A 104 6.63 -6.79 15.39
C GLU A 104 8.10 -6.40 15.63
N SER A 105 9.02 -7.36 15.72
CA SER A 105 10.46 -7.07 15.67
C SER A 105 10.92 -6.59 14.29
N LYS A 106 10.10 -6.83 13.26
CA LYS A 106 10.38 -6.53 11.85
C LYS A 106 9.44 -5.45 11.29
N ILE A 107 8.13 -5.54 11.56
CA ILE A 107 7.10 -4.63 11.07
C ILE A 107 5.87 -4.66 11.97
N HIS A 108 5.23 -3.51 12.14
CA HIS A 108 3.91 -3.40 12.77
C HIS A 108 2.84 -3.21 11.68
N VAL A 109 2.14 -4.28 11.34
CA VAL A 109 1.10 -4.27 10.30
C VAL A 109 -0.20 -3.72 10.87
N PHE A 110 -0.23 -2.41 11.18
CA PHE A 110 -1.42 -1.74 11.75
C PHE A 110 -2.61 -1.65 10.79
N GLY A 111 -2.38 -1.83 9.48
CA GLY A 111 -3.37 -1.56 8.44
C GLY A 111 -3.34 -0.11 8.00
N GLY A 112 -4.48 0.34 7.47
CA GLY A 112 -4.67 1.71 6.95
C GLY A 112 -4.68 1.78 5.44
N GLU A 113 -5.67 2.52 4.92
CA GLU A 113 -5.88 2.61 3.47
C GLU A 113 -4.88 3.50 2.72
N GLU A 114 -3.99 4.22 3.44
CA GLU A 114 -2.83 4.84 2.82
C GLU A 114 -1.72 5.10 3.84
N ARG A 115 -0.58 4.46 3.68
CA ARG A 115 0.63 4.68 4.47
C ARG A 115 1.76 5.27 3.63
N PHE A 116 2.60 6.05 4.29
CA PHE A 116 3.82 6.62 3.73
C PHE A 116 5.01 5.71 4.03
N TRP A 117 5.71 5.30 2.99
CA TRP A 117 6.99 4.63 3.06
C TRP A 117 8.01 5.30 2.14
N ILE A 118 9.26 4.85 2.24
CA ILE A 118 10.39 5.27 1.42
C ILE A 118 10.98 4.02 0.78
N GLY A 119 11.15 4.05 -0.54
CA GLY A 119 11.87 3.01 -1.30
C GLY A 119 13.33 3.40 -1.54
N PRO A 120 14.17 2.40 -1.94
CA PRO A 120 13.81 1.01 -2.20
C PRO A 120 13.70 0.16 -0.94
N GLU A 121 12.89 -0.90 -1.01
CA GLU A 121 12.80 -1.88 0.05
C GLU A 121 14.03 -2.80 0.06
N GLY A 122 14.36 -3.41 -1.07
CA GLY A 122 15.45 -4.37 -1.23
C GLY A 122 16.59 -3.87 -2.11
N GLY A 123 17.53 -4.78 -2.37
CA GLY A 123 18.74 -4.50 -3.12
C GLY A 123 19.80 -3.75 -2.33
N GLN A 124 20.94 -3.53 -2.96
CA GLN A 124 22.11 -2.84 -2.35
C GLN A 124 21.83 -1.43 -1.84
N PHE A 125 20.74 -0.81 -2.32
CA PHE A 125 20.32 0.52 -1.87
C PHE A 125 19.05 0.49 -1.02
N GLY A 126 18.53 -0.71 -0.69
CA GLY A 126 17.37 -0.91 0.17
C GLY A 126 17.61 -0.43 1.60
N ILE A 127 16.63 0.25 2.18
CA ILE A 127 16.71 0.78 3.55
C ILE A 127 16.09 -0.17 4.60
N PHE A 128 15.58 -1.33 4.19
CA PHE A 128 14.99 -2.33 5.09
C PHE A 128 15.97 -3.44 5.48
N PHE A 129 17.21 -3.33 5.02
CA PHE A 129 18.29 -4.27 5.31
C PHE A 129 19.48 -3.52 5.91
N SER A 130 19.97 -4.00 7.05
CA SER A 130 21.18 -3.44 7.66
C SER A 130 22.39 -3.62 6.73
N PRO A 131 23.40 -2.73 6.80
CA PRO A 131 24.58 -2.84 5.96
C PRO A 131 25.23 -4.22 5.99
N GLY A 132 25.50 -4.78 4.80
CA GLY A 132 26.19 -6.07 4.64
C GLY A 132 25.37 -7.30 4.96
N THR A 133 24.07 -7.21 5.32
CA THR A 133 23.24 -8.37 5.61
C THR A 133 22.70 -9.03 4.34
N LYS A 134 22.21 -10.27 4.47
CA LYS A 134 21.55 -11.00 3.37
C LYS A 134 20.16 -10.44 3.08
N PHE A 135 19.69 -10.66 1.85
CA PHE A 135 18.34 -10.30 1.41
C PHE A 135 17.36 -11.44 1.70
N ASP A 136 17.07 -11.69 2.96
CA ASP A 136 16.10 -12.68 3.42
C ASP A 136 15.21 -12.09 4.51
N PHE A 137 14.14 -12.80 4.86
CA PHE A 137 13.18 -12.32 5.86
C PHE A 137 13.78 -12.16 7.26
N ASP A 138 14.83 -12.92 7.59
CA ASP A 138 15.46 -12.83 8.92
C ASP A 138 16.18 -11.50 9.11
N HIS A 139 16.73 -10.93 8.06
CA HIS A 139 17.46 -9.66 8.06
C HIS A 139 16.60 -8.46 7.66
N TRP A 140 15.41 -8.70 7.12
CA TRP A 140 14.49 -7.64 6.73
C TRP A 140 13.84 -6.96 7.94
N LYS A 141 13.82 -5.64 7.94
CA LYS A 141 13.19 -4.84 9.00
C LYS A 141 12.78 -3.47 8.48
N THR A 142 11.52 -3.09 8.73
CA THR A 142 11.04 -1.74 8.43
C THR A 142 11.73 -0.73 9.33
N PRO A 143 12.30 0.38 8.79
CA PRO A 143 12.85 1.46 9.60
C PRO A 143 11.80 2.03 10.57
N PRO A 144 12.11 2.22 11.86
CA PRO A 144 11.15 2.71 12.85
C PRO A 144 10.50 4.05 12.47
N SER A 145 11.24 4.91 11.77
CA SER A 145 10.77 6.23 11.31
C SER A 145 9.60 6.18 10.32
N ILE A 146 9.39 5.06 9.64
CA ILE A 146 8.26 4.83 8.73
C ILE A 146 7.35 3.68 9.18
N ASP A 147 7.55 3.14 10.40
CA ASP A 147 6.74 2.07 10.98
C ASP A 147 6.05 2.50 12.29
N THR A 148 6.82 2.92 13.28
CA THR A 148 6.37 3.09 14.68
C THR A 148 6.62 4.47 15.28
N GLU A 149 7.44 5.31 14.65
CA GLU A 149 7.69 6.66 15.13
C GLU A 149 6.62 7.64 14.62
N PRO A 150 6.04 8.49 15.49
CA PRO A 150 4.96 9.38 15.09
C PRO A 150 5.48 10.56 14.26
N PHE A 151 4.64 11.01 13.31
CA PHE A 151 4.82 12.33 12.71
C PHE A 151 4.13 13.41 13.54
N GLN A 152 4.73 14.59 13.60
CA GLN A 152 4.16 15.75 14.30
C GLN A 152 3.02 16.34 13.48
N VAL A 153 1.92 16.70 14.15
CA VAL A 153 0.85 17.49 13.52
C VAL A 153 1.30 18.95 13.49
N VAL A 154 1.57 19.46 12.30
CA VAL A 154 1.94 20.87 12.10
C VAL A 154 0.70 21.75 12.11
N SER A 155 -0.35 21.32 11.39
CA SER A 155 -1.65 21.99 11.35
C SER A 155 -2.75 21.00 10.96
N SER A 156 -3.98 21.30 11.37
CA SER A 156 -5.15 20.58 10.88
C SER A 156 -6.39 21.47 10.95
N ASP A 157 -7.25 21.36 9.93
CA ASP A 157 -8.58 21.94 9.89
C ASP A 157 -9.62 20.87 9.55
N LYS A 158 -10.82 21.28 9.15
CA LYS A 158 -11.91 20.35 8.84
C LYS A 158 -11.61 19.44 7.64
N THR A 159 -10.82 19.89 6.67
CA THR A 159 -10.61 19.25 5.37
C THR A 159 -9.16 18.88 5.08
N ARG A 160 -8.22 19.35 5.88
CA ARG A 160 -6.79 19.19 5.63
C ARG A 160 -6.03 18.96 6.93
N ALA A 161 -4.99 18.14 6.87
CA ALA A 161 -3.99 17.99 7.92
C ALA A 161 -2.58 17.94 7.32
N LEU A 162 -1.62 18.59 7.98
CA LEU A 162 -0.20 18.61 7.64
C LEU A 162 0.59 17.95 8.78
N PHE A 163 1.44 17.03 8.40
CA PHE A 163 2.34 16.29 9.29
C PHE A 163 3.79 16.49 8.85
N SER A 164 4.72 16.44 9.80
CA SER A 164 6.15 16.49 9.51
C SER A 164 6.96 15.57 10.41
N ALA A 165 8.11 15.13 9.89
CA ALA A 165 9.14 14.42 10.63
C ALA A 165 10.50 14.70 10.00
N SER A 166 11.58 14.55 10.81
CA SER A 166 12.95 14.53 10.31
C SER A 166 13.68 13.37 10.98
N PHE A 167 14.41 12.60 10.18
CA PHE A 167 15.11 11.40 10.64
C PHE A 167 16.22 11.01 9.68
N SER A 168 17.03 10.04 10.09
CA SER A 168 18.06 9.45 9.25
C SER A 168 17.77 8.00 8.97
N VAL A 169 18.08 7.53 7.75
CA VAL A 169 18.04 6.13 7.37
C VAL A 169 19.36 5.74 6.71
N ALA A 170 19.79 4.50 6.87
CA ALA A 170 20.93 3.96 6.15
C ALA A 170 20.46 2.87 5.17
N ASN A 171 21.07 2.83 3.98
CA ASN A 171 20.82 1.73 3.05
C ASN A 171 21.78 0.56 3.30
N GLN A 172 21.53 -0.56 2.64
CA GLN A 172 22.31 -1.80 2.77
C GLN A 172 23.80 -1.62 2.39
N SER A 173 24.13 -0.69 1.49
CA SER A 173 25.51 -0.30 1.15
C SER A 173 26.18 0.62 2.17
N GLY A 174 25.48 1.02 3.25
CA GLY A 174 26.00 1.86 4.33
C GLY A 174 25.93 3.36 4.08
N THR A 175 25.28 3.82 3.00
CA THR A 175 25.00 5.26 2.80
C THR A 175 23.90 5.72 3.73
N THR A 176 24.19 6.79 4.50
CA THR A 176 23.20 7.42 5.39
C THR A 176 22.57 8.63 4.71
N PHE A 177 21.26 8.75 4.85
CA PHE A 177 20.44 9.84 4.35
C PHE A 177 19.77 10.56 5.53
N ASP A 178 20.13 11.83 5.73
CA ASP A 178 19.41 12.72 6.64
C ASP A 178 18.30 13.41 5.84
N LEU A 179 17.06 13.31 6.32
CA LEU A 179 15.92 13.76 5.54
C LEU A 179 14.80 14.34 6.37
N ALA A 180 13.98 15.19 5.75
CA ALA A 180 12.70 15.63 6.29
C ALA A 180 11.56 15.17 5.40
N VAL A 181 10.43 14.88 6.04
CA VAL A 181 9.15 14.56 5.39
C VAL A 181 8.11 15.59 5.78
N GLU A 182 7.40 16.13 4.79
CA GLU A 182 6.15 16.86 4.97
C GLU A 182 5.05 16.07 4.26
N ARG A 183 4.02 15.66 4.99
CA ARG A 183 2.88 14.92 4.48
C ARG A 183 1.60 15.70 4.70
N THR A 184 0.92 16.06 3.63
CA THR A 184 -0.43 16.65 3.68
C THR A 184 -1.45 15.59 3.28
N VAL A 185 -2.55 15.52 4.03
CA VAL A 185 -3.77 14.79 3.65
C VAL A 185 -4.87 15.82 3.52
N ARG A 186 -5.54 15.93 2.37
CA ARG A 186 -6.65 16.85 2.14
C ARG A 186 -7.82 16.20 1.42
N MET A 187 -9.03 16.56 1.80
CA MET A 187 -10.25 16.14 1.10
C MET A 187 -10.34 16.82 -0.26
N LEU A 188 -10.98 16.16 -1.23
CA LEU A 188 -11.25 16.70 -2.56
C LEU A 188 -12.73 16.90 -2.78
N SER A 189 -13.09 18.05 -3.36
CA SER A 189 -14.44 18.29 -3.88
C SER A 189 -14.71 17.49 -5.16
N ALA A 190 -15.99 17.37 -5.54
CA ALA A 190 -16.39 16.70 -6.79
C ALA A 190 -15.78 17.38 -8.04
N GLU A 191 -15.62 18.70 -8.01
CA GLU A 191 -15.00 19.46 -9.09
C GLU A 191 -13.50 19.16 -9.21
N GLU A 192 -12.76 19.24 -8.08
CA GLU A 192 -11.32 18.91 -8.02
C GLU A 192 -11.06 17.46 -8.43
N LEU A 193 -11.91 16.54 -7.94
CA LEU A 193 -11.82 15.13 -8.29
C LEU A 193 -12.09 14.90 -9.77
N SER A 194 -13.14 15.49 -10.33
CA SER A 194 -13.47 15.39 -11.75
C SER A 194 -12.32 15.89 -12.63
N LYS A 195 -11.73 17.02 -12.28
CA LYS A 195 -10.56 17.58 -12.97
C LYS A 195 -9.35 16.64 -12.86
N SER A 196 -9.12 16.09 -11.67
CA SER A 196 -7.98 15.21 -11.41
C SER A 196 -8.09 13.87 -12.13
N LEU A 197 -9.28 13.27 -12.15
CA LEU A 197 -9.52 11.99 -12.85
C LEU A 197 -9.71 12.16 -14.37
N GLY A 198 -9.99 13.38 -14.84
CA GLY A 198 -10.34 13.65 -16.25
C GLY A 198 -11.74 13.14 -16.63
N VAL A 199 -12.61 12.89 -15.64
CA VAL A 199 -13.96 12.35 -15.84
C VAL A 199 -14.96 13.13 -14.97
N LYS A 200 -16.20 13.28 -15.44
CA LYS A 200 -17.24 13.93 -14.65
C LYS A 200 -17.74 13.01 -13.55
N VAL A 201 -17.56 13.40 -12.30
CA VAL A 201 -18.14 12.73 -11.13
C VAL A 201 -19.61 13.14 -11.02
N PRO A 202 -20.58 12.18 -11.02
CA PRO A 202 -22.00 12.48 -10.82
C PRO A 202 -22.25 13.12 -9.45
N ALA A 203 -23.11 14.14 -9.41
CA ALA A 203 -23.35 14.93 -8.19
C ALA A 203 -24.06 14.15 -7.08
N ASP A 204 -24.82 13.13 -7.45
CA ASP A 204 -25.61 12.27 -6.57
C ASP A 204 -24.90 10.96 -6.19
N LEU A 205 -23.71 10.70 -6.74
CA LEU A 205 -22.93 9.51 -6.42
C LEU A 205 -22.12 9.73 -5.15
N PRO A 206 -22.36 8.97 -4.08
CA PRO A 206 -21.56 9.05 -2.87
C PRO A 206 -20.10 8.65 -3.14
N PHE A 207 -19.18 9.50 -2.67
CA PHE A 207 -17.75 9.22 -2.72
C PHE A 207 -17.02 9.82 -1.52
N VAL A 208 -15.88 9.27 -1.21
CA VAL A 208 -14.84 9.92 -0.42
C VAL A 208 -13.57 9.96 -1.23
N ALA A 209 -13.00 11.16 -1.36
CA ALA A 209 -11.74 11.37 -2.08
C ALA A 209 -10.79 12.23 -1.26
N TYR A 210 -9.55 11.82 -1.23
CA TYR A 210 -8.48 12.61 -0.62
C TYR A 210 -7.22 12.55 -1.46
N GLU A 211 -6.45 13.62 -1.39
CA GLU A 211 -5.10 13.71 -1.95
C GLU A 211 -4.10 13.69 -0.81
N THR A 212 -3.04 12.92 -0.97
CA THR A 212 -1.84 13.06 -0.16
C THR A 212 -0.73 13.67 -0.99
N SER A 213 -0.04 14.66 -0.40
CA SER A 213 1.16 15.28 -0.95
C SER A 213 2.31 14.98 -0.01
N ASN A 214 3.30 14.24 -0.50
CA ASN A 214 4.39 13.71 0.30
C ASN A 214 5.69 14.31 -0.23
N ARG A 215 6.26 15.26 0.52
CA ARG A 215 7.50 15.94 0.19
C ARG A 215 8.64 15.36 0.99
N LEU A 216 9.68 14.90 0.29
CA LEU A 216 10.91 14.37 0.85
C LEU A 216 12.06 15.35 0.55
N THR A 217 12.77 15.81 1.58
CA THR A 217 13.84 16.81 1.47
C THR A 217 15.16 16.23 1.93
N ASN A 218 16.22 16.44 1.18
CA ASN A 218 17.58 16.09 1.60
C ASN A 218 18.09 17.12 2.63
N LEU A 219 18.24 16.72 3.89
CA LEU A 219 18.86 17.52 4.95
C LEU A 219 20.34 17.26 5.13
N GLY A 220 20.88 16.27 4.41
CA GLY A 220 22.29 15.92 4.47
C GLY A 220 23.20 16.96 3.80
N LYS A 221 24.49 16.75 3.91
CA LYS A 221 25.52 17.64 3.33
C LYS A 221 25.96 17.24 1.93
N LYS A 222 25.50 16.08 1.42
CA LYS A 222 25.87 15.53 0.13
C LYS A 222 24.65 15.37 -0.74
N LYS A 223 24.82 15.52 -2.05
CA LYS A 223 23.82 15.16 -3.05
C LYS A 223 23.55 13.65 -2.98
N TRP A 224 22.29 13.25 -3.10
CA TRP A 224 21.94 11.85 -3.32
C TRP A 224 22.32 11.47 -4.76
N ASP A 225 23.14 10.44 -4.88
CA ASP A 225 23.76 10.05 -6.15
C ASP A 225 23.40 8.60 -6.50
N PRO A 226 23.10 8.30 -7.78
CA PRO A 226 22.76 6.94 -8.21
C PRO A 226 23.79 5.88 -7.83
N SER A 227 25.06 6.22 -7.71
CA SER A 227 26.12 5.27 -7.34
C SER A 227 26.12 4.89 -5.86
N SER A 228 25.51 5.70 -5.01
CA SER A 228 25.39 5.47 -3.56
C SER A 228 23.98 5.19 -3.08
N GLY A 229 23.01 5.26 -3.99
CA GLY A 229 21.59 5.02 -3.77
C GLY A 229 20.74 6.27 -3.84
N LEU A 230 19.52 6.11 -4.36
CA LEU A 230 18.47 7.13 -4.36
C LEU A 230 17.30 6.65 -3.52
N LEU A 231 16.62 7.57 -2.88
CA LEU A 231 15.35 7.30 -2.19
C LEU A 231 14.17 7.73 -3.06
N SER A 232 13.04 7.03 -2.92
CA SER A 232 11.76 7.40 -3.52
C SER A 232 10.69 7.52 -2.46
N VAL A 233 9.67 8.32 -2.71
CA VAL A 233 8.42 8.25 -1.95
C VAL A 233 7.63 7.04 -2.46
N TRP A 234 7.13 6.23 -1.53
CA TRP A 234 6.35 5.04 -1.82
C TRP A 234 5.08 5.04 -0.98
N ILE A 235 3.93 5.07 -1.63
CA ILE A 235 2.62 5.14 -0.98
C ILE A 235 1.91 3.81 -1.17
N LEU A 236 1.43 3.23 -0.06
CA LEU A 236 0.81 1.91 -0.03
C LEU A 236 -0.53 1.98 0.68
N GLY A 237 -1.54 1.32 0.13
CA GLY A 237 -2.87 1.24 0.74
C GLY A 237 -3.25 -0.20 1.08
N MET A 238 -3.74 -0.43 2.31
CA MET A 238 -4.30 -1.70 2.73
C MET A 238 -5.82 -1.60 2.79
N TYR A 239 -6.50 -2.22 1.82
CA TYR A 239 -7.96 -2.20 1.69
C TYR A 239 -8.58 -3.50 2.16
N LYS A 240 -9.85 -3.43 2.58
CA LYS A 240 -10.65 -4.62 2.96
C LYS A 240 -10.87 -5.49 1.74
N PRO A 241 -10.46 -6.76 1.76
CA PRO A 241 -10.66 -7.68 0.66
C PRO A 241 -12.07 -8.29 0.71
N SER A 242 -12.51 -8.84 -0.42
CA SER A 242 -13.62 -9.78 -0.46
C SER A 242 -13.33 -10.88 -1.48
N PRO A 243 -14.00 -12.05 -1.40
CA PRO A 243 -13.76 -13.16 -2.33
C PRO A 243 -13.93 -12.78 -3.80
N SER A 244 -14.72 -11.73 -4.07
CA SER A 244 -15.05 -11.24 -5.42
C SER A 244 -14.27 -9.97 -5.81
N THR A 245 -13.42 -9.43 -4.94
CA THR A 245 -12.62 -8.24 -5.25
C THR A 245 -11.58 -8.54 -6.33
N VAL A 246 -11.56 -7.69 -7.36
CA VAL A 246 -10.57 -7.73 -8.43
C VAL A 246 -9.94 -6.36 -8.60
N MET A 247 -8.62 -6.32 -8.59
CA MET A 247 -7.84 -5.16 -8.98
C MET A 247 -7.75 -5.07 -10.50
N ALA A 248 -7.86 -3.86 -11.07
CA ALA A 248 -7.73 -3.56 -12.48
C ALA A 248 -6.73 -2.42 -12.64
N ILE A 249 -5.63 -2.68 -13.33
CA ILE A 249 -4.54 -1.71 -13.50
C ILE A 249 -4.33 -1.47 -14.99
N PRO A 250 -4.71 -0.28 -15.50
CA PRO A 250 -4.52 0.05 -16.90
C PRO A 250 -3.04 0.26 -17.24
N PHE A 251 -2.65 -0.18 -18.42
CA PHE A 251 -1.29 0.00 -18.92
C PHE A 251 -1.26 0.46 -20.38
N ARG A 252 -0.17 1.12 -20.76
CA ARG A 252 0.07 1.50 -22.17
C ARG A 252 0.46 0.28 -22.96
N GLU A 253 -0.30 -0.02 -24.01
CA GLU A 253 0.09 -0.99 -25.05
C GLU A 253 1.23 -0.40 -25.92
N ASN A 254 1.71 -1.07 -26.89
CA ASN A 254 2.65 -0.59 -27.91
C ASN A 254 3.92 0.12 -27.36
N VAL A 255 4.39 -0.27 -26.19
CA VAL A 255 5.69 0.14 -25.61
C VAL A 255 6.58 -1.08 -25.41
N ALA A 256 7.90 -0.88 -25.49
CA ALA A 256 8.87 -1.95 -25.27
C ALA A 256 8.93 -2.42 -23.82
N GLY A 257 9.44 -3.63 -23.63
CA GLY A 257 9.65 -4.22 -22.32
C GLY A 257 8.46 -5.01 -21.76
N PRO A 258 8.61 -5.60 -20.57
CA PRO A 258 7.58 -6.40 -19.95
C PRO A 258 6.34 -5.55 -19.60
N THR A 259 5.17 -6.16 -19.63
CA THR A 259 3.92 -5.49 -19.20
C THR A 259 3.80 -5.47 -17.69
N VAL A 260 4.20 -6.55 -17.05
CA VAL A 260 4.07 -6.79 -15.60
C VAL A 260 5.34 -7.44 -15.10
N ASN A 261 5.81 -6.98 -13.94
CA ASN A 261 6.76 -7.69 -13.11
C ASN A 261 5.98 -8.51 -12.07
N ASP A 262 6.05 -9.84 -12.12
CA ASP A 262 5.38 -10.76 -11.20
C ASP A 262 6.38 -11.64 -10.42
N ALA A 263 7.64 -11.20 -10.32
CA ALA A 263 8.72 -11.98 -9.75
C ALA A 263 9.02 -11.69 -8.26
N TYR A 264 8.31 -10.75 -7.63
CA TYR A 264 8.60 -10.29 -6.26
C TYR A 264 8.56 -11.42 -5.21
N PHE A 265 7.55 -12.27 -5.25
CA PHE A 265 7.34 -13.37 -4.31
C PHE A 265 7.12 -14.72 -5.03
N GLY A 266 7.66 -14.84 -6.24
CA GLY A 266 7.43 -15.98 -7.12
C GLY A 266 6.24 -15.77 -8.06
N LYS A 267 6.18 -16.62 -9.07
CA LYS A 267 5.22 -16.51 -10.17
C LYS A 267 3.77 -16.66 -9.69
N ILE A 268 2.91 -15.74 -10.11
CA ILE A 268 1.49 -15.74 -9.75
C ILE A 268 0.73 -16.70 -10.68
N ALA A 269 -0.17 -17.51 -10.11
CA ALA A 269 -0.98 -18.46 -10.88
C ALA A 269 -1.96 -17.75 -11.83
N ALA A 270 -2.24 -18.35 -12.99
CA ALA A 270 -3.07 -17.76 -14.06
C ALA A 270 -4.54 -17.53 -13.66
N ASP A 271 -5.04 -18.22 -12.63
CA ASP A 271 -6.37 -17.98 -12.06
C ASP A 271 -6.41 -16.78 -11.12
N ARG A 272 -5.26 -16.12 -10.87
CA ARG A 272 -5.12 -14.97 -9.99
C ARG A 272 -4.60 -13.72 -10.68
N LEU A 273 -3.80 -13.87 -11.74
CA LEU A 273 -3.24 -12.77 -12.55
C LEU A 273 -3.57 -12.99 -14.01
N LYS A 274 -4.18 -12.00 -14.66
CA LYS A 274 -4.52 -12.04 -16.09
C LYS A 274 -4.17 -10.72 -16.77
N ILE A 275 -3.46 -10.79 -17.86
CA ILE A 275 -3.17 -9.64 -18.72
C ILE A 275 -4.23 -9.62 -19.83
N GLY A 276 -5.09 -8.57 -19.80
CA GLY A 276 -6.06 -8.27 -20.84
C GLY A 276 -5.52 -7.24 -21.84
N LYS A 277 -6.40 -6.74 -22.69
CA LYS A 277 -6.08 -5.64 -23.62
C LYS A 277 -6.02 -4.34 -22.84
N GLY A 278 -4.85 -3.74 -22.71
CA GLY A 278 -4.63 -2.46 -22.01
C GLY A 278 -4.87 -2.48 -20.48
N VAL A 279 -5.14 -3.64 -19.87
CA VAL A 279 -5.40 -3.76 -18.44
C VAL A 279 -4.86 -5.07 -17.85
N VAL A 280 -4.33 -5.00 -16.65
CA VAL A 280 -3.95 -6.15 -15.82
C VAL A 280 -5.03 -6.37 -14.77
N PHE A 281 -5.54 -7.59 -14.65
CA PHE A 281 -6.43 -8.02 -13.58
C PHE A 281 -5.66 -8.84 -12.56
N PHE A 282 -5.85 -8.52 -11.29
CA PHE A 282 -5.25 -9.25 -10.20
C PHE A 282 -6.26 -9.44 -9.06
N LYS A 283 -6.38 -10.64 -8.50
CA LYS A 283 -7.30 -10.89 -7.38
C LYS A 283 -6.89 -10.15 -6.12
N GLY A 284 -7.87 -9.45 -5.51
CA GLY A 284 -7.73 -8.72 -4.25
C GLY A 284 -8.52 -9.37 -3.12
N ASP A 285 -8.45 -10.70 -2.99
CA ASP A 285 -9.29 -11.49 -2.09
C ASP A 285 -8.66 -11.79 -0.71
N GLY A 286 -7.41 -11.36 -0.48
CA GLY A 286 -6.69 -11.63 0.77
C GLY A 286 -6.38 -13.12 1.02
N ALA A 287 -6.42 -13.97 -0.03
CA ALA A 287 -6.37 -15.41 0.13
C ALA A 287 -5.05 -16.07 -0.34
N SER A 288 -4.23 -15.35 -1.08
CA SER A 288 -2.96 -15.88 -1.60
C SER A 288 -1.96 -14.76 -1.83
N ARG A 289 -0.79 -14.88 -1.21
CA ARG A 289 0.27 -13.88 -1.31
C ARG A 289 0.78 -13.72 -2.73
N GLY A 290 0.83 -12.49 -3.21
CA GLY A 290 1.40 -12.14 -4.49
C GLY A 290 1.60 -10.64 -4.63
N LYS A 291 2.61 -10.25 -5.41
CA LYS A 291 2.88 -8.84 -5.73
C LYS A 291 3.20 -8.71 -7.20
N ILE A 292 2.65 -7.67 -7.81
CA ILE A 292 2.94 -7.30 -9.19
C ILE A 292 3.45 -5.85 -9.24
N GLY A 293 4.22 -5.56 -10.29
CA GLY A 293 4.66 -4.21 -10.61
C GLY A 293 4.38 -3.85 -12.06
N ILE A 294 4.07 -2.59 -12.31
CA ILE A 294 3.89 -2.02 -13.65
C ILE A 294 5.02 -1.02 -13.90
N PRO A 295 5.92 -1.31 -14.85
CA PRO A 295 7.05 -0.42 -15.16
C PRO A 295 6.59 0.97 -15.61
N PRO A 296 7.38 2.01 -15.40
CA PRO A 296 7.00 3.41 -15.66
C PRO A 296 6.63 3.70 -17.12
N LEU A 297 7.26 3.03 -18.09
CA LEU A 297 6.88 3.12 -19.51
C LEU A 297 5.44 2.62 -19.76
N ARG A 298 5.00 1.61 -19.04
CA ARG A 298 3.67 0.98 -19.15
C ARG A 298 2.62 1.67 -18.29
N ALA A 299 2.99 2.17 -17.11
CA ALA A 299 2.05 2.70 -16.14
C ALA A 299 1.34 3.97 -16.65
N THR A 300 0.02 4.01 -16.53
CA THR A 300 -0.81 5.19 -16.86
C THR A 300 -0.90 6.20 -15.73
N GLY A 301 -0.48 5.82 -14.53
CA GLY A 301 -0.68 6.57 -13.29
C GLY A 301 -1.99 6.22 -12.58
N PHE A 302 -2.79 5.30 -13.11
CA PHE A 302 -4.01 4.81 -12.49
C PHE A 302 -3.88 3.36 -12.05
N ALA A 303 -4.50 3.04 -10.92
CA ALA A 303 -4.80 1.68 -10.47
C ALA A 303 -6.18 1.69 -9.82
N GLY A 304 -6.87 0.56 -9.81
CA GLY A 304 -8.17 0.50 -9.15
C GLY A 304 -8.57 -0.92 -8.79
N SER A 305 -9.69 -1.02 -8.10
CA SER A 305 -10.32 -2.29 -7.76
C SER A 305 -11.83 -2.14 -7.67
N TYR A 306 -12.53 -3.21 -7.93
CA TYR A 306 -13.97 -3.27 -7.69
C TYR A 306 -14.30 -4.41 -6.72
N SER A 307 -15.03 -4.06 -5.66
CA SER A 307 -15.60 -4.98 -4.69
C SER A 307 -17.12 -4.93 -4.79
N PRO A 308 -17.78 -5.93 -5.41
CA PRO A 308 -19.24 -5.96 -5.49
C PRO A 308 -19.91 -6.13 -4.11
N ASP A 309 -19.25 -6.80 -3.18
CA ASP A 309 -19.79 -7.01 -1.81
C ASP A 309 -19.90 -5.69 -1.03
N LEU A 310 -18.96 -4.76 -1.26
CA LEU A 310 -18.98 -3.40 -0.71
C LEU A 310 -19.67 -2.39 -1.64
N ARG A 311 -20.07 -2.81 -2.86
CA ARG A 311 -20.53 -1.93 -3.95
C ARG A 311 -19.58 -0.75 -4.13
N CYS A 312 -18.28 -1.01 -4.07
CA CYS A 312 -17.22 0.01 -4.02
C CYS A 312 -16.28 -0.13 -5.22
N LEU A 313 -16.13 0.97 -5.94
CA LEU A 313 -15.06 1.18 -6.92
C LEU A 313 -14.00 2.05 -6.27
N THR A 314 -12.82 1.47 -6.03
CA THR A 314 -11.65 2.21 -5.57
C THR A 314 -10.78 2.60 -6.75
N ILE A 315 -10.35 3.86 -6.81
CA ILE A 315 -9.39 4.35 -7.80
C ILE A 315 -8.27 5.05 -7.08
N VAL A 316 -7.05 4.69 -7.42
CA VAL A 316 -5.82 5.35 -7.01
C VAL A 316 -5.21 6.01 -8.24
N ARG A 317 -4.80 7.28 -8.12
CA ARG A 317 -4.11 8.03 -9.17
C ARG A 317 -2.91 8.75 -8.59
N CYS A 318 -1.77 8.61 -9.21
CA CYS A 318 -0.61 9.46 -8.91
C CYS A 318 -0.38 10.48 -10.02
N ASP A 319 0.42 11.52 -9.71
CA ASP A 319 0.82 12.49 -10.70
C ASP A 319 1.57 11.81 -11.86
N PRO A 320 1.40 12.31 -13.08
CA PRO A 320 2.20 11.86 -14.21
C PRO A 320 3.68 12.10 -13.91
N THR A 321 4.46 11.04 -14.00
CA THR A 321 5.91 11.08 -13.79
C THR A 321 6.62 10.76 -15.08
N PRO A 322 7.87 11.22 -15.28
CA PRO A 322 8.63 10.90 -16.48
C PRO A 322 8.73 9.40 -16.68
N ALA A 323 8.28 8.89 -17.81
CA ALA A 323 8.34 7.47 -18.13
C ALA A 323 9.77 6.92 -18.22
N ASN A 324 10.75 7.80 -18.45
CA ASN A 324 12.18 7.50 -18.47
C ASN A 324 12.89 7.83 -17.14
N GLY A 325 12.12 8.09 -16.06
CA GLY A 325 12.68 8.30 -14.73
C GLY A 325 13.36 7.06 -14.18
N LYS A 326 14.33 7.26 -13.28
CA LYS A 326 14.97 6.19 -12.51
C LYS A 326 14.01 5.76 -11.40
N TYR A 327 13.35 4.61 -11.52
CA TYR A 327 12.52 4.05 -10.45
C TYR A 327 13.32 3.04 -9.65
N VAL A 328 13.34 3.19 -8.33
CA VAL A 328 14.11 2.30 -7.47
C VAL A 328 13.53 0.89 -7.50
N ASN A 329 14.40 -0.09 -7.67
CA ASN A 329 14.02 -1.51 -7.67
C ASN A 329 14.00 -2.04 -6.23
N SER A 330 12.88 -2.63 -5.83
CA SER A 330 12.66 -3.14 -4.46
C SER A 330 12.81 -4.68 -4.34
N MET A 331 13.34 -5.37 -5.35
CA MET A 331 13.61 -6.80 -5.28
C MET A 331 14.67 -7.12 -4.22
N TRP A 332 14.46 -8.22 -3.50
CA TRP A 332 15.36 -8.67 -2.41
C TRP A 332 16.53 -9.48 -2.96
N GLU A 333 17.39 -8.82 -3.70
CA GLU A 333 18.60 -9.43 -4.30
C GLU A 333 19.66 -8.37 -4.58
N GLN A 334 20.91 -8.79 -4.84
CA GLN A 334 21.92 -7.91 -5.42
C GLN A 334 21.49 -7.57 -6.86
N GLN A 335 21.13 -6.34 -7.10
CA GLN A 335 20.48 -5.93 -8.35
C GLN A 335 21.53 -5.47 -9.38
N LYS A 336 21.41 -5.97 -10.60
CA LYS A 336 22.20 -5.48 -11.75
C LYS A 336 21.76 -4.08 -12.15
N ASP A 337 20.44 -3.82 -12.12
CA ASP A 337 19.85 -2.52 -12.42
C ASP A 337 18.97 -2.06 -11.25
N PRO A 338 19.53 -1.29 -10.31
CA PRO A 338 18.82 -0.85 -9.12
C PRO A 338 17.77 0.24 -9.40
N TYR A 339 17.67 0.72 -10.64
CA TYR A 339 16.74 1.77 -11.06
C TYR A 339 15.76 1.31 -12.14
N ALA A 340 15.64 0.00 -12.36
CA ALA A 340 14.61 -0.63 -13.19
C ALA A 340 13.40 -1.10 -12.35
N GLY A 341 12.92 -0.24 -11.45
CA GLY A 341 11.76 -0.52 -10.62
C GLY A 341 10.44 -0.13 -11.26
N ASP A 342 9.36 -0.30 -10.50
CA ASP A 342 7.99 -0.10 -10.95
C ASP A 342 7.39 1.21 -10.38
N LEU A 343 6.50 1.85 -11.17
CA LEU A 343 5.76 3.05 -10.74
C LEU A 343 4.52 2.66 -9.94
N ILE A 344 3.81 1.61 -10.38
CA ILE A 344 2.62 1.09 -9.71
C ILE A 344 2.91 -0.33 -9.28
N ASN A 345 2.58 -0.63 -8.04
CA ASN A 345 2.56 -2.00 -7.56
C ASN A 345 1.15 -2.34 -7.05
N ALA A 346 0.85 -3.63 -7.02
CA ALA A 346 -0.30 -4.17 -6.33
C ALA A 346 0.09 -5.43 -5.58
N TYR A 347 -0.46 -5.56 -4.38
CA TYR A 347 -0.18 -6.70 -3.50
C TYR A 347 -1.50 -7.33 -3.05
N ASN A 348 -1.54 -8.63 -2.98
CA ASN A 348 -2.58 -9.37 -2.30
C ASN A 348 -1.96 -10.22 -1.22
N ASP A 349 -2.47 -10.10 0.01
CA ASP A 349 -1.94 -10.87 1.12
C ASP A 349 -2.50 -12.30 1.15
N GLY A 350 -1.80 -13.14 1.87
CA GLY A 350 -2.12 -14.53 2.04
C GLY A 350 -0.95 -15.27 2.69
N SER A 351 -1.13 -16.53 3.00
CA SER A 351 -0.06 -17.34 3.59
C SER A 351 1.19 -17.31 2.71
N PRO A 352 2.38 -16.96 3.27
CA PRO A 352 3.63 -16.95 2.52
C PRO A 352 4.13 -18.37 2.20
N ALA A 353 3.74 -19.37 2.97
CA ALA A 353 4.05 -20.78 2.78
C ALA A 353 3.03 -21.66 3.54
N PRO A 354 2.87 -22.93 3.18
CA PRO A 354 1.96 -23.85 3.88
C PRO A 354 2.19 -23.84 5.39
N GLY A 355 1.13 -23.58 6.18
CA GLY A 355 1.17 -23.53 7.63
C GLY A 355 1.70 -22.23 8.24
N GLN A 356 2.11 -21.25 7.44
CA GLN A 356 2.48 -19.93 7.94
C GLN A 356 1.28 -18.97 7.88
N PRO A 357 1.05 -18.15 8.92
CA PRO A 357 -0.03 -17.17 8.90
C PRO A 357 0.24 -16.04 7.91
N PRO A 358 -0.80 -15.46 7.29
CA PRO A 358 -0.69 -14.22 6.52
C PRO A 358 -0.39 -13.03 7.44
N LEU A 359 -0.01 -11.90 6.86
CA LEU A 359 0.10 -10.62 7.60
C LEU A 359 -1.27 -10.09 8.01
N GLY A 360 -2.29 -10.37 7.22
CA GLY A 360 -3.69 -10.04 7.44
C GLY A 360 -4.52 -10.19 6.17
N PRO A 361 -5.87 -10.21 6.25
CA PRO A 361 -6.69 -10.27 5.05
C PRO A 361 -6.82 -8.89 4.43
N PHE A 362 -5.89 -8.50 3.54
CA PHE A 362 -5.91 -7.22 2.81
C PHE A 362 -5.33 -7.35 1.40
N TYR A 363 -5.61 -6.36 0.58
CA TYR A 363 -4.88 -6.13 -0.67
C TYR A 363 -4.39 -4.69 -0.73
N GLU A 364 -3.38 -4.40 -1.57
CA GLU A 364 -2.78 -3.09 -1.70
C GLU A 364 -2.77 -2.60 -3.14
N LEU A 365 -2.96 -1.28 -3.28
CA LEU A 365 -2.62 -0.51 -4.46
C LEU A 365 -1.54 0.49 -4.07
N GLU A 366 -0.46 0.54 -4.82
CA GLU A 366 0.75 1.26 -4.43
C GLU A 366 1.23 2.15 -5.59
N THR A 367 1.79 3.32 -5.24
CA THR A 367 2.44 4.21 -6.21
C THR A 367 3.79 4.69 -5.70
N SER A 368 4.74 4.91 -6.59
CA SER A 368 6.08 5.38 -6.26
C SER A 368 6.48 6.60 -7.06
N SER A 369 7.24 7.51 -6.43
CA SER A 369 7.98 8.53 -7.17
C SER A 369 9.18 7.90 -7.86
N PRO A 370 9.78 8.56 -8.85
CA PRO A 370 11.15 8.24 -9.25
C PRO A 370 12.11 8.35 -8.06
N GLY A 371 13.24 7.66 -8.12
CA GLY A 371 14.36 7.87 -7.23
C GLY A 371 14.90 9.30 -7.37
N ALA A 372 15.05 9.96 -6.25
CA ALA A 372 15.33 11.39 -6.22
C ALA A 372 16.85 11.70 -6.13
N GLU A 373 17.37 12.42 -7.11
CA GLU A 373 18.74 12.97 -7.12
C GLU A 373 18.73 14.37 -6.51
N LEU A 374 18.69 14.49 -5.19
CA LEU A 374 18.53 15.75 -4.47
C LEU A 374 19.85 16.29 -3.94
N ALA A 375 20.21 17.51 -4.32
CA ALA A 375 21.24 18.28 -3.64
C ALA A 375 20.79 18.64 -2.20
N PRO A 376 21.71 19.03 -1.29
CA PRO A 376 21.34 19.50 0.03
C PRO A 376 20.27 20.62 -0.01
N GLY A 377 19.18 20.44 0.71
CA GLY A 377 18.03 21.33 0.76
C GLY A 377 17.01 21.15 -0.37
N GLU A 378 17.30 20.38 -1.41
CA GLU A 378 16.33 20.06 -2.47
C GLU A 378 15.31 19.03 -2.03
N SER A 379 14.17 18.99 -2.74
CA SER A 379 13.04 18.15 -2.39
C SER A 379 12.42 17.51 -3.63
N VAL A 380 11.85 16.33 -3.45
CA VAL A 380 10.89 15.69 -4.37
C VAL A 380 9.52 15.65 -3.72
N THR A 381 8.46 15.79 -4.50
CA THR A 381 7.08 15.64 -4.03
C THR A 381 6.38 14.58 -4.86
N HIS A 382 5.73 13.63 -4.19
CA HIS A 382 4.85 12.65 -4.80
C HIS A 382 3.42 12.86 -4.29
N ARG A 383 2.45 12.94 -5.22
CA ARG A 383 1.03 13.08 -4.90
C ARG A 383 0.29 11.84 -5.32
N GLN A 384 -0.61 11.42 -4.44
CA GLN A 384 -1.56 10.36 -4.71
C GLN A 384 -2.96 10.83 -4.38
N ILE A 385 -3.91 10.50 -5.22
CA ILE A 385 -5.35 10.61 -4.96
C ILE A 385 -5.88 9.21 -4.77
N THR A 386 -6.61 9.02 -3.68
CA THR A 386 -7.40 7.81 -3.43
C THR A 386 -8.87 8.21 -3.37
N VAL A 387 -9.71 7.51 -4.13
CA VAL A 387 -11.15 7.71 -4.10
C VAL A 387 -11.89 6.39 -4.01
N HIS A 388 -12.93 6.37 -3.16
CA HIS A 388 -13.90 5.30 -3.07
C HIS A 388 -15.26 5.83 -3.50
N PHE A 389 -15.75 5.32 -4.63
CA PHE A 389 -17.12 5.54 -5.09
C PHE A 389 -17.98 4.38 -4.62
N THR A 390 -19.15 4.67 -4.03
CA THR A 390 -20.08 3.63 -3.60
C THR A 390 -21.46 3.81 -4.23
N GLY A 391 -22.05 2.72 -4.69
CA GLY A 391 -23.36 2.78 -5.34
C GLY A 391 -23.69 1.57 -6.20
N GLU A 392 -24.76 1.71 -6.98
CA GLU A 392 -25.17 0.67 -7.93
C GLU A 392 -24.17 0.57 -9.11
N PRO A 393 -23.93 -0.66 -9.61
CA PRO A 393 -22.98 -0.88 -10.70
C PRO A 393 -23.17 0.04 -11.91
N LYS A 394 -24.41 0.35 -12.28
CA LYS A 394 -24.71 1.23 -13.42
C LYS A 394 -24.16 2.67 -13.28
N HIS A 395 -23.94 3.14 -12.06
CA HIS A 395 -23.36 4.46 -11.79
C HIS A 395 -21.83 4.41 -11.68
N LEU A 396 -21.28 3.25 -11.29
CA LEU A 396 -19.85 3.04 -11.14
C LEU A 396 -19.16 2.63 -12.46
N ASP A 397 -19.88 1.92 -13.33
CA ASP A 397 -19.36 1.37 -14.59
C ASP A 397 -18.77 2.43 -15.54
N PRO A 398 -19.44 3.60 -15.75
CA PRO A 398 -18.85 4.66 -16.56
C PRO A 398 -17.53 5.22 -16.00
N LEU A 399 -17.41 5.29 -14.67
CA LEU A 399 -16.18 5.75 -14.02
C LEU A 399 -15.05 4.73 -14.20
N ALA A 400 -15.33 3.44 -13.98
CA ALA A 400 -14.37 2.37 -14.22
C ALA A 400 -13.91 2.36 -15.68
N SER A 401 -14.84 2.45 -16.63
CA SER A 401 -14.53 2.45 -18.07
C SER A 401 -13.66 3.64 -18.48
N GLN A 402 -13.93 4.84 -17.95
CA GLN A 402 -13.19 6.04 -18.31
C GLN A 402 -11.83 6.17 -17.61
N THR A 403 -11.67 5.63 -16.39
CA THR A 403 -10.42 5.75 -15.62
C THR A 403 -9.52 4.51 -15.73
N LEU A 404 -10.12 3.31 -15.74
CA LEU A 404 -9.39 2.04 -15.78
C LEU A 404 -9.42 1.37 -17.16
N GLY A 405 -10.18 1.93 -18.12
CA GLY A 405 -10.28 1.41 -19.48
C GLY A 405 -11.08 0.12 -19.62
N VAL A 406 -11.82 -0.30 -18.59
CA VAL A 406 -12.60 -1.55 -18.55
C VAL A 406 -13.91 -1.38 -17.79
N SER A 407 -14.93 -2.11 -18.21
CA SER A 407 -16.22 -2.18 -17.52
C SER A 407 -16.15 -3.02 -16.24
N LEU A 408 -17.08 -2.78 -15.30
CA LEU A 408 -17.22 -3.62 -14.12
C LEU A 408 -17.53 -5.08 -14.47
N LYS A 409 -18.24 -5.31 -15.57
CA LYS A 409 -18.51 -6.65 -16.09
C LYS A 409 -17.24 -7.38 -16.48
N GLU A 410 -16.32 -6.70 -17.15
CA GLU A 410 -15.00 -7.25 -17.53
C GLU A 410 -14.14 -7.51 -16.31
N ILE A 411 -14.13 -6.59 -15.32
CA ILE A 411 -13.42 -6.77 -14.05
C ILE A 411 -13.91 -8.04 -13.35
N LEU A 412 -15.21 -8.19 -13.14
CA LEU A 412 -15.80 -9.37 -12.48
C LEU A 412 -15.65 -10.66 -13.31
N GLY A 413 -15.68 -10.53 -14.62
CA GLY A 413 -15.52 -11.65 -15.57
C GLY A 413 -14.08 -12.12 -15.75
N ALA A 414 -13.07 -11.37 -15.25
CA ALA A 414 -11.67 -11.66 -15.50
C ALA A 414 -11.25 -13.08 -15.08
N PHE A 415 -11.79 -13.57 -13.96
CA PHE A 415 -11.50 -14.87 -13.37
C PHE A 415 -12.72 -15.80 -13.32
N ALA A 416 -13.82 -15.46 -14.00
CA ALA A 416 -14.96 -16.35 -14.13
C ALA A 416 -14.55 -17.62 -14.88
N ARG A 417 -14.93 -18.79 -14.37
CA ARG A 417 -14.73 -20.03 -15.10
C ARG A 417 -15.53 -19.93 -16.42
N PRO A 418 -14.97 -20.38 -17.57
CA PRO A 418 -15.78 -20.56 -18.76
C PRO A 418 -17.02 -21.38 -18.39
N LYS A 419 -18.21 -20.92 -18.78
CA LYS A 419 -19.40 -21.78 -18.66
C LYS A 419 -19.12 -23.03 -19.51
N PRO A 420 -19.44 -24.23 -18.97
CA PRO A 420 -19.24 -25.49 -19.69
C PRO A 420 -20.04 -25.52 -20.98
#